data_ec39be3e3cc158a2e3fe56fd4a9e2d5c
#
_entry.id   ec39be3e3cc158a2e3fe56fd4a9e2d5c
#
_cell.length_a   1.000
_cell.length_b   1.000
_cell.length_c   1.000
_cell.angle_alpha   90.00
_cell.angle_beta   90.00
_cell.angle_gamma   90.00
#
_symmetry.space_group_name_H-M   'P 1'
#
loop_
_entity.id
_entity.type
_entity.pdbx_description
1 polymer ?
#
loop_
_entity_poly.entity_id
_entity_poly.type
_entity_poly.pdbx_seq_one_letter_code
_entity_poly.pdbx_strand_id
1 'polypeptide(L)'
;MKFNYIPREYWNWRCSALLLVVALTPILSLTWLSTDRPNRLVVAASLDALVRGPAAVAATLCFYVAWRISAKPQLIWLAAVSAAIAVQAVLQSGLQLIDITHQVGGSLWLVLFDVLSLALIARLSVAAGRRSHHGDPVFLGALVGLGLGIGRILAVTYLPNVSANTFGWLPLMLGFAFLAVPTVLLLTLLPDVPTWVSARVGAGVLLYGVGHLVAYTDGATRSTVGSAVTLIADLDGAILLTAAAAAVLRMAIVAEDRDRDQLRLRVDELENGLRVDRARIHEINSTIAGVVSASRLLREDPTIGSERRTLLDNMVHAELGRLQRLLNEPVGATPAVVDLDDTIGNLVLAQEARGNRVTWLPSGARVTAEPDAVAEVLNILLDNAAKHGSSDTSVTVKSVADAVEVVVSDDGPGIAPELRQHLFEWGSRGPRSRGQGIGLHIARDLTARHGGYLRLREGTVRGATFVAGFPMARRGDDEPAHLA
;
A
#
# COMPACT_ATOMS: atom_id res chain seq x y z
N MET A 1 -16.48 -3.80 16.09
CA MET A 1 -16.48 -5.12 15.43
C MET A 1 -16.50 -4.90 13.91
N LYS A 2 -15.32 -4.86 13.25
CA LYS A 2 -15.25 -4.83 11.80
C LYS A 2 -15.35 -6.28 11.31
N PHE A 3 -16.50 -6.69 10.83
CA PHE A 3 -16.63 -7.89 10.02
C PHE A 3 -15.81 -7.66 8.76
N ASN A 4 -14.59 -8.20 8.73
CA ASN A 4 -13.78 -8.22 7.53
C ASN A 4 -14.50 -9.07 6.50
N TYR A 5 -15.09 -8.38 5.54
CA TYR A 5 -15.69 -8.92 4.34
C TYR A 5 -14.68 -9.87 3.68
N ILE A 6 -14.98 -11.16 3.65
CA ILE A 6 -14.18 -12.14 2.92
C ILE A 6 -14.43 -11.82 1.44
N PRO A 7 -13.42 -11.36 0.67
CA PRO A 7 -13.62 -11.15 -0.75
C PRO A 7 -14.12 -12.47 -1.36
N ARG A 8 -15.20 -12.42 -2.15
CA ARG A 8 -15.79 -13.58 -2.84
C ARG A 8 -14.78 -14.40 -3.65
N GLU A 9 -13.66 -13.80 -4.04
CA GLU A 9 -12.54 -14.44 -4.72
C GLU A 9 -11.80 -15.49 -3.88
N TYR A 10 -11.90 -15.48 -2.55
CA TYR A 10 -11.28 -16.47 -1.65
C TYR A 10 -12.11 -17.73 -1.45
N TRP A 11 -13.36 -17.76 -1.86
CA TRP A 11 -14.19 -18.98 -1.92
C TRP A 11 -13.96 -19.73 -3.24
N ASN A 12 -12.71 -19.88 -3.60
CA ASN A 12 -12.28 -20.56 -4.81
C ASN A 12 -12.46 -22.08 -4.68
N TRP A 13 -12.56 -22.75 -5.82
CA TRP A 13 -12.59 -24.21 -6.00
C TRP A 13 -11.65 -24.96 -5.03
N ARG A 14 -10.56 -24.35 -4.57
CA ARG A 14 -9.60 -24.92 -3.59
C ARG A 14 -10.24 -25.11 -2.20
N CYS A 15 -11.10 -24.20 -1.75
CA CYS A 15 -11.83 -24.36 -0.49
C CYS A 15 -12.87 -25.46 -0.63
N SER A 16 -13.57 -25.53 -1.76
CA SER A 16 -14.51 -26.58 -2.09
C SER A 16 -13.83 -27.95 -2.21
N ALA A 17 -12.65 -28.00 -2.83
CA ALA A 17 -11.83 -29.21 -2.90
C ALA A 17 -11.38 -29.70 -1.53
N LEU A 18 -10.94 -28.78 -0.64
CA LEU A 18 -10.57 -29.14 0.73
C LEU A 18 -11.76 -29.73 1.51
N LEU A 19 -12.93 -29.08 1.42
CA LEU A 19 -14.16 -29.57 2.06
C LEU A 19 -14.57 -30.92 1.50
N LEU A 20 -14.42 -31.12 0.19
CA LEU A 20 -14.72 -32.40 -0.45
C LEU A 20 -13.79 -33.51 0.06
N VAL A 21 -12.48 -33.23 0.17
CA VAL A 21 -11.50 -34.20 0.69
C VAL A 21 -11.84 -34.56 2.12
N VAL A 22 -12.06 -33.59 3.01
CA VAL A 22 -12.44 -33.82 4.42
C VAL A 22 -13.77 -34.57 4.53
N ALA A 23 -14.73 -34.33 3.65
CA ALA A 23 -16.01 -35.05 3.64
C ALA A 23 -15.91 -36.49 3.09
N LEU A 24 -14.95 -36.77 2.23
CA LEU A 24 -14.73 -38.10 1.65
C LEU A 24 -13.90 -39.03 2.55
N THR A 25 -13.00 -38.49 3.37
CA THR A 25 -12.14 -39.32 4.24
C THR A 25 -12.93 -40.24 5.17
N PRO A 26 -14.03 -39.83 5.85
CA PRO A 26 -14.84 -40.75 6.66
C PRO A 26 -15.42 -41.90 5.83
N ILE A 27 -15.96 -41.60 4.65
CA ILE A 27 -16.61 -42.61 3.79
C ILE A 27 -15.55 -43.62 3.33
N LEU A 28 -14.41 -43.16 2.83
CA LEU A 28 -13.34 -44.01 2.36
C LEU A 28 -12.74 -44.87 3.49
N SER A 29 -12.50 -44.27 4.67
CA SER A 29 -11.95 -44.97 5.82
C SER A 29 -12.89 -46.03 6.34
N LEU A 30 -14.21 -45.73 6.47
CA LEU A 30 -15.22 -46.70 6.93
C LEU A 30 -15.40 -47.82 5.91
N THR A 31 -15.53 -47.53 4.61
CA THR A 31 -15.67 -48.54 3.58
C THR A 31 -14.47 -49.47 3.52
N TRP A 32 -13.26 -48.91 3.66
CA TRP A 32 -12.05 -49.71 3.66
C TRP A 32 -11.92 -50.58 4.93
N LEU A 33 -12.21 -50.06 6.13
CA LEU A 33 -12.17 -50.79 7.39
C LEU A 33 -13.29 -51.81 7.52
N SER A 34 -14.43 -51.69 6.81
CA SER A 34 -15.50 -52.65 6.80
C SER A 34 -15.20 -53.88 5.96
N THR A 35 -14.15 -53.89 5.13
CA THR A 35 -13.75 -55.03 4.33
C THR A 35 -13.08 -56.10 5.19
N ASP A 36 -13.39 -57.35 4.94
CA ASP A 36 -12.82 -58.52 5.68
C ASP A 36 -11.42 -58.88 5.19
N ARG A 37 -10.53 -57.92 5.21
CA ARG A 37 -9.12 -58.11 4.79
C ARG A 37 -8.24 -58.42 6.01
N PRO A 38 -7.32 -59.42 5.90
CA PRO A 38 -6.33 -59.64 6.94
C PRO A 38 -5.44 -58.38 7.09
N ASN A 39 -5.06 -58.06 8.30
CA ASN A 39 -4.20 -56.94 8.66
C ASN A 39 -4.74 -55.51 8.41
N ARG A 40 -6.06 -55.32 8.21
CA ARG A 40 -6.68 -54.00 7.97
C ARG A 40 -6.34 -52.97 9.05
N LEU A 41 -6.27 -53.36 10.30
CA LEU A 41 -5.94 -52.47 11.43
C LEU A 41 -4.45 -52.05 11.40
N VAL A 42 -3.56 -52.96 11.03
CA VAL A 42 -2.12 -52.67 10.89
C VAL A 42 -1.88 -51.69 9.75
N VAL A 43 -2.58 -51.87 8.64
CA VAL A 43 -2.46 -50.94 7.50
C VAL A 43 -3.07 -49.60 7.84
N ALA A 44 -4.18 -49.53 8.59
CA ALA A 44 -4.73 -48.26 9.06
C ALA A 44 -3.75 -47.48 9.95
N ALA A 45 -3.13 -48.16 10.90
CA ALA A 45 -2.11 -47.57 11.77
C ALA A 45 -0.87 -47.09 10.98
N SER A 46 -0.45 -47.89 9.97
CA SER A 46 0.67 -47.50 9.09
C SER A 46 0.35 -46.29 8.21
N LEU A 47 -0.88 -46.19 7.69
CA LEU A 47 -1.33 -45.03 6.93
C LEU A 47 -1.39 -43.79 7.80
N ASP A 48 -1.92 -43.90 9.02
CA ASP A 48 -1.93 -42.80 9.99
C ASP A 48 -0.53 -42.30 10.28
N ALA A 49 0.41 -43.22 10.56
CA ALA A 49 1.82 -42.89 10.79
C ALA A 49 2.47 -42.21 9.58
N LEU A 50 2.13 -42.65 8.36
CA LEU A 50 2.69 -42.10 7.12
C LEU A 50 2.20 -40.67 6.83
N VAL A 51 0.99 -40.32 7.26
CA VAL A 51 0.39 -39.00 6.96
C VAL A 51 0.67 -37.99 8.06
N ARG A 52 0.55 -38.36 9.32
CA ARG A 52 0.67 -37.47 10.47
C ARG A 52 2.02 -36.78 10.56
N GLY A 53 3.10 -37.52 10.45
CA GLY A 53 4.48 -36.98 10.50
C GLY A 53 4.76 -35.94 9.40
N PRO A 54 4.66 -36.32 8.11
CA PRO A 54 4.89 -35.40 7.01
C PRO A 54 3.97 -34.16 7.02
N ALA A 55 2.70 -34.31 7.38
CA ALA A 55 1.77 -33.18 7.48
C ALA A 55 2.21 -32.17 8.57
N ALA A 56 2.61 -32.66 9.75
CA ALA A 56 3.12 -31.82 10.82
C ALA A 56 4.43 -31.10 10.45
N VAL A 57 5.33 -31.77 9.72
CA VAL A 57 6.55 -31.17 9.17
C VAL A 57 6.21 -30.09 8.15
N ALA A 58 5.30 -30.36 7.23
CA ALA A 58 4.85 -29.40 6.23
C ALA A 58 4.21 -28.15 6.87
N ALA A 59 3.36 -28.32 7.89
CA ALA A 59 2.79 -27.23 8.65
C ALA A 59 3.87 -26.39 9.36
N THR A 60 4.86 -27.06 9.95
CA THR A 60 6.01 -26.41 10.62
C THR A 60 6.78 -25.53 9.63
N LEU A 61 7.11 -26.07 8.46
CA LEU A 61 7.82 -25.31 7.41
C LEU A 61 7.01 -24.11 6.94
N CYS A 62 5.71 -24.26 6.73
CA CYS A 62 4.84 -23.15 6.35
C CYS A 62 4.80 -22.04 7.41
N PHE A 63 4.64 -22.36 8.68
CA PHE A 63 4.65 -21.38 9.77
C PHE A 63 6.03 -20.73 9.94
N TYR A 64 7.10 -21.50 9.82
CA TYR A 64 8.45 -20.98 9.90
C TYR A 64 8.77 -19.99 8.79
N VAL A 65 8.48 -20.34 7.55
CA VAL A 65 8.69 -19.44 6.40
C VAL A 65 7.80 -18.20 6.51
N ALA A 66 6.52 -18.35 6.89
CA ALA A 66 5.64 -17.23 7.13
C ALA A 66 6.17 -16.27 8.22
N TRP A 67 6.77 -16.81 9.30
CA TRP A 67 7.45 -16.02 10.31
C TRP A 67 8.65 -15.28 9.76
N ARG A 68 9.50 -15.96 8.99
CA ARG A 68 10.70 -15.36 8.38
C ARG A 68 10.37 -14.20 7.44
N ILE A 69 9.24 -14.28 6.75
CA ILE A 69 8.77 -13.24 5.84
C ILE A 69 8.15 -12.07 6.62
N SER A 70 7.20 -12.36 7.52
CA SER A 70 6.34 -11.33 8.14
C SER A 70 6.86 -10.81 9.48
N ALA A 71 7.85 -11.47 10.08
CA ALA A 71 8.41 -11.20 11.42
C ALA A 71 7.36 -11.09 12.55
N LYS A 72 6.13 -11.60 12.35
CA LYS A 72 5.04 -11.52 13.34
C LYS A 72 5.32 -12.43 14.53
N PRO A 73 5.28 -11.90 15.77
CA PRO A 73 5.62 -12.67 16.97
C PRO A 73 4.69 -13.86 17.21
N GLN A 74 3.44 -13.79 16.75
CA GLN A 74 2.47 -14.90 16.87
C GLN A 74 2.91 -16.14 16.09
N LEU A 75 3.63 -15.98 14.99
CA LEU A 75 4.09 -17.10 14.16
C LEU A 75 5.29 -17.83 14.76
N ILE A 76 6.01 -17.21 15.70
CA ILE A 76 7.13 -17.84 16.42
C ILE A 76 6.63 -19.06 17.20
N TRP A 77 5.58 -18.87 17.99
CA TRP A 77 5.06 -19.97 18.80
C TRP A 77 4.34 -21.02 17.95
N LEU A 78 3.63 -20.63 16.86
CA LEU A 78 3.04 -21.60 15.94
C LEU A 78 4.10 -22.49 15.30
N ALA A 79 5.22 -21.91 14.86
CA ALA A 79 6.35 -22.68 14.33
C ALA A 79 6.99 -23.57 15.39
N ALA A 80 7.18 -23.09 16.62
CA ALA A 80 7.75 -23.88 17.71
C ALA A 80 6.84 -25.04 18.13
N VAL A 81 5.54 -24.78 18.31
CA VAL A 81 4.57 -25.81 18.69
C VAL A 81 4.42 -26.86 17.60
N SER A 82 4.28 -26.42 16.32
CA SER A 82 4.17 -27.38 15.22
C SER A 82 5.44 -28.22 15.05
N ALA A 83 6.64 -27.65 15.29
CA ALA A 83 7.89 -28.40 15.30
C ALA A 83 7.94 -29.46 16.42
N ALA A 84 7.49 -29.12 17.63
CA ALA A 84 7.40 -30.07 18.73
C ALA A 84 6.43 -31.22 18.42
N ILE A 85 5.27 -30.90 17.84
CA ILE A 85 4.30 -31.91 17.39
C ILE A 85 4.87 -32.77 16.27
N ALA A 86 5.56 -32.17 15.29
CA ALA A 86 6.14 -32.89 14.17
C ALA A 86 7.18 -33.92 14.63
N VAL A 87 8.09 -33.53 15.54
CA VAL A 87 9.09 -34.45 16.08
C VAL A 87 8.45 -35.59 16.86
N GLN A 88 7.45 -35.30 17.70
CA GLN A 88 6.71 -36.34 18.41
C GLN A 88 5.97 -37.28 17.45
N ALA A 89 5.30 -36.73 16.42
CA ALA A 89 4.62 -37.53 15.42
C ALA A 89 5.56 -38.47 14.67
N VAL A 90 6.72 -37.97 14.25
CA VAL A 90 7.75 -38.78 13.56
C VAL A 90 8.29 -39.89 14.46
N LEU A 91 8.58 -39.57 15.72
CA LEU A 91 9.07 -40.60 16.70
C LEU A 91 7.98 -41.65 16.96
N GLN A 92 6.75 -41.24 17.14
CA GLN A 92 5.63 -42.15 17.39
C GLN A 92 5.37 -43.05 16.16
N SER A 93 5.38 -42.48 14.96
CA SER A 93 5.23 -43.22 13.71
C SER A 93 6.35 -44.25 13.54
N GLY A 94 7.60 -43.88 13.83
CA GLY A 94 8.73 -44.81 13.80
C GLY A 94 8.57 -45.99 14.77
N LEU A 95 8.08 -45.72 15.98
CA LEU A 95 7.86 -46.78 16.98
C LEU A 95 6.70 -47.72 16.60
N GLN A 96 5.63 -47.19 16.00
CA GLN A 96 4.51 -47.99 15.49
C GLN A 96 4.96 -48.96 14.39
N LEU A 97 5.89 -48.52 13.52
CA LEU A 97 6.48 -49.35 12.47
C LEU A 97 7.35 -50.48 13.01
N ILE A 98 7.94 -50.31 14.21
CA ILE A 98 8.86 -51.31 14.86
C ILE A 98 8.08 -52.25 15.82
N ASP A 99 6.75 -52.18 15.83
CA ASP A 99 5.84 -53.03 16.64
C ASP A 99 5.98 -52.91 18.17
N ILE A 100 6.73 -51.90 18.67
CA ILE A 100 6.97 -51.72 20.10
C ILE A 100 5.77 -51.19 20.86
N THR A 101 4.78 -50.57 20.14
CA THR A 101 3.67 -49.86 20.74
C THR A 101 2.34 -50.65 20.85
N HIS A 102 2.27 -51.82 20.23
CA HIS A 102 1.02 -52.60 20.22
C HIS A 102 0.54 -53.10 21.62
N GLN A 103 1.41 -53.01 22.63
CA GLN A 103 1.10 -53.54 23.97
C GLN A 103 0.67 -52.44 24.98
N VAL A 104 0.72 -51.15 24.64
CA VAL A 104 0.71 -50.06 25.62
C VAL A 104 -0.48 -49.10 25.49
N GLY A 105 -1.52 -49.48 24.77
CA GLY A 105 -2.76 -48.68 24.71
C GLY A 105 -3.35 -48.46 26.12
N GLY A 106 -3.61 -47.20 26.50
CA GLY A 106 -4.22 -46.86 27.79
C GLY A 106 -3.25 -46.74 28.97
N SER A 107 -1.93 -46.72 28.76
CA SER A 107 -0.94 -46.53 29.84
C SER A 107 -1.05 -45.11 30.46
N LEU A 108 -1.04 -45.04 31.78
CA LEU A 108 -1.00 -43.79 32.56
C LEU A 108 0.15 -42.86 32.14
N TRP A 109 1.28 -43.43 31.80
CA TRP A 109 2.48 -42.68 31.37
C TRP A 109 2.26 -41.93 30.06
N LEU A 110 1.57 -42.55 29.11
CA LEU A 110 1.21 -41.88 27.85
C LEU A 110 0.37 -40.63 28.10
N VAL A 111 -0.63 -40.81 28.98
CA VAL A 111 -1.51 -39.73 29.38
C VAL A 111 -0.76 -38.57 30.06
N LEU A 112 0.16 -38.90 30.97
CA LEU A 112 0.95 -37.89 31.68
C LEU A 112 1.86 -37.09 30.70
N PHE A 113 2.49 -37.79 29.75
CA PHE A 113 3.30 -37.11 28.72
C PHE A 113 2.47 -36.24 27.79
N ASP A 114 1.26 -36.62 27.46
CA ASP A 114 0.36 -35.80 26.67
C ASP A 114 -0.09 -34.55 27.43
N VAL A 115 -0.37 -34.66 28.74
CA VAL A 115 -0.65 -33.51 29.62
C VAL A 115 0.56 -32.56 29.67
N LEU A 116 1.75 -33.12 29.86
CA LEU A 116 2.97 -32.36 29.91
C LEU A 116 3.21 -31.63 28.58
N SER A 117 2.93 -32.29 27.43
CA SER A 117 3.00 -31.70 26.12
C SER A 117 2.05 -30.52 25.98
N LEU A 118 0.78 -30.66 26.41
CA LEU A 118 -0.20 -29.59 26.41
C LEU A 118 0.22 -28.41 27.30
N ALA A 119 0.72 -28.70 28.51
CA ALA A 119 1.17 -27.66 29.42
C ALA A 119 2.35 -26.86 28.85
N LEU A 120 3.32 -27.54 28.20
CA LEU A 120 4.45 -26.90 27.55
C LEU A 120 4.01 -26.10 26.33
N ILE A 121 3.09 -26.60 25.52
CA ILE A 121 2.51 -25.87 24.39
C ILE A 121 1.81 -24.59 24.89
N ALA A 122 1.00 -24.71 25.94
CA ALA A 122 0.32 -23.57 26.56
C ALA A 122 1.33 -22.53 27.09
N ARG A 123 2.40 -22.99 27.77
CA ARG A 123 3.45 -22.12 28.30
C ARG A 123 4.25 -21.43 27.18
N LEU A 124 4.62 -22.13 26.13
CA LEU A 124 5.29 -21.56 24.97
C LEU A 124 4.43 -20.48 24.30
N SER A 125 3.14 -20.74 24.15
CA SER A 125 2.19 -19.79 23.57
C SER A 125 2.09 -18.48 24.38
N VAL A 126 2.02 -18.58 25.72
CA VAL A 126 1.97 -17.41 26.63
C VAL A 126 3.31 -16.67 26.67
N ALA A 127 4.43 -17.37 26.60
CA ALA A 127 5.76 -16.78 26.65
C ALA A 127 6.09 -15.98 25.37
N ALA A 128 5.67 -16.47 24.21
CA ALA A 128 5.91 -15.82 22.93
C ALA A 128 5.18 -14.46 22.76
N GLY A 129 4.04 -14.28 23.41
CA GLY A 129 3.31 -13.00 23.40
C GLY A 129 3.97 -11.88 24.21
N ARG A 130 4.97 -12.19 25.04
CA ARG A 130 5.56 -11.27 26.04
C ARG A 130 7.03 -10.90 25.84
N ARG A 131 7.80 -11.61 25.02
CA ARG A 131 9.23 -11.37 24.84
C ARG A 131 9.68 -11.62 23.39
N SER A 132 10.57 -10.75 22.88
CA SER A 132 11.33 -11.00 21.67
C SER A 132 12.24 -12.21 21.92
N HIS A 133 12.00 -13.33 21.24
CA HIS A 133 12.84 -14.52 21.33
C HIS A 133 14.04 -14.36 20.41
N HIS A 134 15.24 -14.53 20.95
CA HIS A 134 16.51 -14.42 20.19
C HIS A 134 16.95 -15.76 19.57
N GLY A 135 16.16 -16.85 19.71
CA GLY A 135 16.47 -18.19 19.21
C GLY A 135 15.59 -18.61 18.04
N ASP A 136 16.04 -19.63 17.30
CA ASP A 136 15.25 -20.26 16.25
C ASP A 136 14.07 -21.03 16.84
N PRO A 137 12.81 -20.70 16.49
CA PRO A 137 11.63 -21.31 17.08
C PRO A 137 11.49 -22.80 16.71
N VAL A 138 11.94 -23.19 15.51
CA VAL A 138 11.87 -24.59 15.07
C VAL A 138 12.84 -25.44 15.86
N PHE A 139 14.06 -24.94 16.10
CA PHE A 139 15.03 -25.61 16.92
C PHE A 139 14.55 -25.81 18.36
N LEU A 140 13.97 -24.76 18.97
CA LEU A 140 13.41 -24.85 20.30
C LEU A 140 12.25 -25.86 20.36
N GLY A 141 11.34 -25.80 19.41
CA GLY A 141 10.23 -26.74 19.31
C GLY A 141 10.68 -28.19 19.11
N ALA A 142 11.65 -28.40 18.22
CA ALA A 142 12.23 -29.71 17.95
C ALA A 142 12.89 -30.28 19.20
N LEU A 143 13.68 -29.50 19.96
CA LEU A 143 14.32 -29.91 21.20
C LEU A 143 13.30 -30.34 22.26
N VAL A 144 12.23 -29.55 22.43
CA VAL A 144 11.11 -29.88 23.34
C VAL A 144 10.40 -31.16 22.89
N GLY A 145 10.08 -31.28 21.61
CA GLY A 145 9.44 -32.45 21.02
C GLY A 145 10.27 -33.71 21.17
N LEU A 146 11.59 -33.62 20.98
CA LEU A 146 12.54 -34.74 21.15
C LEU A 146 12.59 -35.16 22.61
N GLY A 147 12.74 -34.22 23.54
CA GLY A 147 12.78 -34.52 24.99
C GLY A 147 11.52 -35.23 25.47
N LEU A 148 10.34 -34.73 25.06
CA LEU A 148 9.04 -35.33 25.37
C LEU A 148 8.89 -36.72 24.72
N GLY A 149 9.28 -36.88 23.46
CA GLY A 149 9.21 -38.15 22.73
C GLY A 149 10.10 -39.22 23.36
N ILE A 150 11.37 -38.90 23.64
CA ILE A 150 12.29 -39.80 24.32
C ILE A 150 11.81 -40.16 25.74
N GLY A 151 11.39 -39.13 26.49
CA GLY A 151 10.86 -39.36 27.83
C GLY A 151 9.64 -40.29 27.83
N ARG A 152 8.74 -40.13 26.87
CA ARG A 152 7.60 -41.02 26.65
C ARG A 152 8.02 -42.46 26.35
N ILE A 153 8.99 -42.64 25.47
CA ILE A 153 9.55 -43.97 25.13
C ILE A 153 10.13 -44.64 26.36
N LEU A 154 10.98 -43.93 27.07
CA LEU A 154 11.66 -44.47 28.28
C LEU A 154 10.61 -44.82 29.36
N ALA A 155 9.60 -44.00 29.60
CA ALA A 155 8.57 -44.25 30.57
C ALA A 155 7.78 -45.52 30.22
N VAL A 156 7.40 -45.70 28.97
CA VAL A 156 6.64 -46.87 28.52
C VAL A 156 7.48 -48.14 28.57
N THR A 157 8.80 -48.03 28.31
CA THR A 157 9.70 -49.21 28.25
C THR A 157 10.13 -49.67 29.64
N TYR A 158 10.42 -48.76 30.54
CA TYR A 158 11.10 -49.09 31.80
C TYR A 158 10.21 -48.96 33.06
N LEU A 159 9.08 -48.23 32.96
CA LEU A 159 8.16 -48.07 34.11
C LEU A 159 7.05 -49.13 34.10
N PRO A 160 6.54 -49.54 35.28
CA PRO A 160 5.44 -50.50 35.34
C PRO A 160 4.21 -50.00 34.59
N ASN A 161 3.60 -50.89 33.83
CA ASN A 161 2.39 -50.52 33.06
C ASN A 161 1.18 -50.37 34.01
N VAL A 162 0.79 -49.15 34.28
CA VAL A 162 -0.40 -48.81 35.07
C VAL A 162 -1.48 -48.34 34.05
N SER A 163 -2.60 -49.04 34.05
CA SER A 163 -3.74 -48.64 33.21
C SER A 163 -4.32 -47.29 33.65
N ALA A 164 -4.48 -46.36 32.70
CA ALA A 164 -5.14 -45.08 32.95
C ALA A 164 -6.59 -45.25 33.41
N ASN A 165 -7.22 -46.36 33.04
CA ASN A 165 -8.61 -46.70 33.45
C ASN A 165 -8.76 -47.03 34.91
N THR A 166 -7.66 -47.29 35.65
CA THR A 166 -7.66 -47.38 37.11
C THR A 166 -8.26 -46.13 37.77
N PHE A 167 -8.16 -44.98 37.08
CA PHE A 167 -8.71 -43.69 37.49
C PHE A 167 -9.83 -43.27 36.52
N GLY A 168 -11.00 -43.88 36.58
CA GLY A 168 -12.09 -43.79 35.59
C GLY A 168 -12.48 -42.37 35.08
N TRP A 169 -12.21 -41.34 35.88
CA TRP A 169 -12.45 -39.94 35.51
C TRP A 169 -11.26 -39.27 34.77
N LEU A 170 -10.04 -39.79 34.90
CA LEU A 170 -8.82 -39.19 34.40
C LEU A 170 -8.79 -39.10 32.86
N PRO A 171 -9.13 -40.13 32.06
CA PRO A 171 -9.18 -40.04 30.60
C PRO A 171 -10.18 -39.01 30.10
N LEU A 172 -11.32 -38.86 30.80
CA LEU A 172 -12.34 -37.84 30.43
C LEU A 172 -11.83 -36.42 30.70
N MET A 173 -11.22 -36.16 31.85
CA MET A 173 -10.66 -34.85 32.18
C MET A 173 -9.57 -34.46 31.19
N LEU A 174 -8.75 -35.40 30.79
CA LEU A 174 -7.66 -35.19 29.82
C LEU A 174 -8.17 -34.94 28.41
N GLY A 175 -9.21 -35.68 28.01
CA GLY A 175 -9.89 -35.43 26.76
C GLY A 175 -10.45 -34.01 26.69
N PHE A 176 -11.09 -33.54 27.75
CA PHE A 176 -11.54 -32.15 27.84
C PHE A 176 -10.37 -31.15 27.81
N ALA A 177 -9.25 -31.40 28.47
CA ALA A 177 -8.08 -30.55 28.43
C ALA A 177 -7.46 -30.49 27.01
N PHE A 178 -7.40 -31.64 26.32
CA PHE A 178 -6.94 -31.70 24.92
C PHE A 178 -7.82 -30.93 23.95
N LEU A 179 -9.10 -30.80 24.20
CA LEU A 179 -10.04 -30.02 23.40
C LEU A 179 -10.04 -28.55 23.78
N ALA A 180 -10.11 -28.26 25.07
CA ALA A 180 -10.31 -26.89 25.56
C ALA A 180 -9.05 -26.04 25.48
N VAL A 181 -7.89 -26.53 25.93
CA VAL A 181 -6.69 -25.72 26.06
C VAL A 181 -6.17 -25.23 24.68
N PRO A 182 -5.97 -26.09 23.67
CA PRO A 182 -5.55 -25.62 22.36
C PRO A 182 -6.58 -24.71 21.69
N THR A 183 -7.87 -25.00 21.85
CA THR A 183 -8.94 -24.19 21.24
C THR A 183 -8.98 -22.79 21.85
N VAL A 184 -8.92 -22.65 23.19
CA VAL A 184 -8.86 -21.35 23.84
C VAL A 184 -7.61 -20.58 23.48
N LEU A 185 -6.45 -21.24 23.45
CA LEU A 185 -5.19 -20.61 23.06
C LEU A 185 -5.23 -20.09 21.62
N LEU A 186 -5.80 -20.86 20.70
CA LEU A 186 -5.96 -20.44 19.31
C LEU A 186 -6.89 -19.25 19.16
N LEU A 187 -8.00 -19.23 19.87
CA LEU A 187 -8.95 -18.12 19.82
C LEU A 187 -8.40 -16.83 20.44
N THR A 188 -7.55 -16.95 21.46
CA THR A 188 -6.99 -15.79 22.18
C THR A 188 -5.69 -15.25 21.58
N LEU A 189 -4.92 -16.08 20.90
CA LEU A 189 -3.55 -15.72 20.44
C LEU A 189 -3.45 -15.34 18.97
N LEU A 190 -4.53 -15.46 18.18
CA LEU A 190 -4.55 -15.13 16.75
C LEU A 190 -5.53 -14.00 16.39
N PRO A 191 -5.49 -12.82 17.06
CA PRO A 191 -6.42 -11.73 16.75
C PRO A 191 -6.21 -11.16 15.33
N ASP A 192 -5.01 -11.31 14.75
CA ASP A 192 -4.64 -10.77 13.46
C ASP A 192 -4.80 -11.76 12.30
N VAL A 193 -5.28 -12.97 12.59
CA VAL A 193 -5.49 -14.01 11.57
C VAL A 193 -6.97 -14.06 11.20
N PRO A 194 -7.31 -14.17 9.90
CA PRO A 194 -8.70 -14.27 9.47
C PRO A 194 -9.44 -15.42 10.18
N THR A 195 -10.69 -15.17 10.57
CA THR A 195 -11.52 -16.12 11.34
C THR A 195 -11.63 -17.51 10.69
N TRP A 196 -11.63 -17.59 9.37
CA TRP A 196 -11.68 -18.85 8.64
C TRP A 196 -10.40 -19.68 8.76
N VAL A 197 -9.22 -19.04 8.93
CA VAL A 197 -7.96 -19.75 9.22
C VAL A 197 -7.97 -20.25 10.64
N SER A 198 -8.34 -19.41 11.60
CA SER A 198 -8.47 -19.79 13.01
C SER A 198 -9.46 -20.94 13.19
N ALA A 199 -10.59 -20.93 12.47
CA ALA A 199 -11.56 -22.02 12.47
C ALA A 199 -10.97 -23.35 11.97
N ARG A 200 -10.16 -23.33 10.91
CA ARG A 200 -9.48 -24.55 10.40
C ARG A 200 -8.48 -25.10 11.39
N VAL A 201 -7.66 -24.23 11.97
CA VAL A 201 -6.70 -24.65 13.01
C VAL A 201 -7.45 -25.21 14.22
N GLY A 202 -8.50 -24.52 14.68
CA GLY A 202 -9.34 -24.98 15.78
C GLY A 202 -9.99 -26.34 15.51
N ALA A 203 -10.57 -26.50 14.32
CA ALA A 203 -11.17 -27.78 13.90
C ALA A 203 -10.12 -28.90 13.80
N GLY A 204 -8.94 -28.61 13.25
CA GLY A 204 -7.84 -29.57 13.17
C GLY A 204 -7.36 -30.03 14.55
N VAL A 205 -7.17 -29.10 15.48
CA VAL A 205 -6.79 -29.41 16.86
C VAL A 205 -7.88 -30.21 17.58
N LEU A 206 -9.15 -29.84 17.37
CA LEU A 206 -10.30 -30.56 17.92
C LEU A 206 -10.32 -32.01 17.44
N LEU A 207 -10.12 -32.24 16.16
CA LEU A 207 -10.07 -33.59 15.59
C LEU A 207 -8.91 -34.41 16.16
N TYR A 208 -7.71 -33.86 16.27
CA TYR A 208 -6.61 -34.53 16.98
C TYR A 208 -6.97 -34.89 18.41
N GLY A 209 -7.64 -33.99 19.15
CA GLY A 209 -8.09 -34.25 20.50
C GLY A 209 -9.06 -35.42 20.56
N VAL A 210 -10.02 -35.52 19.61
CA VAL A 210 -10.95 -36.64 19.50
C VAL A 210 -10.22 -37.97 19.23
N GLY A 211 -9.26 -37.96 18.29
CA GLY A 211 -8.44 -39.15 18.01
C GLY A 211 -7.69 -39.64 19.24
N HIS A 212 -7.05 -38.75 19.98
CA HIS A 212 -6.37 -39.06 21.25
C HIS A 212 -7.32 -39.58 22.32
N LEU A 213 -8.50 -38.96 22.50
CA LEU A 213 -9.51 -39.39 23.45
C LEU A 213 -9.95 -40.82 23.19
N VAL A 214 -10.22 -41.18 21.94
CA VAL A 214 -10.60 -42.54 21.54
C VAL A 214 -9.45 -43.52 21.76
N ALA A 215 -8.21 -43.11 21.48
CA ALA A 215 -7.03 -43.97 21.71
C ALA A 215 -6.80 -44.36 23.19
N TYR A 216 -7.29 -43.54 24.15
CA TYR A 216 -7.19 -43.85 25.60
C TYR A 216 -8.25 -44.82 26.09
N THR A 217 -9.32 -45.06 25.35
CA THR A 217 -10.35 -45.98 25.78
C THR A 217 -9.92 -47.43 25.53
N ASP A 218 -10.01 -48.28 26.54
CA ASP A 218 -9.64 -49.69 26.45
C ASP A 218 -10.47 -50.39 25.36
N GLY A 219 -9.74 -51.03 24.42
CA GLY A 219 -10.35 -51.77 23.32
C GLY A 219 -10.82 -50.92 22.12
N ALA A 220 -10.87 -49.60 22.21
CA ALA A 220 -11.28 -48.77 21.06
C ALA A 220 -10.34 -48.90 19.86
N THR A 221 -9.02 -48.97 20.10
CA THR A 221 -8.02 -49.21 19.03
C THR A 221 -8.06 -50.64 18.48
N ARG A 222 -8.64 -51.56 19.20
CA ARG A 222 -8.88 -52.95 18.76
C ARG A 222 -10.21 -53.12 18.02
N SER A 223 -11.09 -52.14 18.10
CA SER A 223 -12.38 -52.16 17.41
C SER A 223 -12.25 -51.47 16.03
N THR A 224 -13.00 -51.94 15.06
CA THR A 224 -13.06 -51.31 13.72
C THR A 224 -13.55 -49.88 13.81
N VAL A 225 -14.51 -49.60 14.67
CA VAL A 225 -15.06 -48.25 14.87
C VAL A 225 -14.03 -47.31 15.51
N GLY A 226 -13.38 -47.76 16.59
CA GLY A 226 -12.34 -46.96 17.23
C GLY A 226 -11.17 -46.61 16.31
N SER A 227 -10.69 -47.61 15.57
CA SER A 227 -9.61 -47.39 14.56
C SER A 227 -10.06 -46.47 13.44
N ALA A 228 -11.34 -46.56 13.01
CA ALA A 228 -11.89 -45.65 12.00
C ALA A 228 -11.93 -44.19 12.52
N VAL A 229 -12.44 -43.99 13.71
CA VAL A 229 -12.54 -42.66 14.33
C VAL A 229 -11.16 -42.03 14.49
N THR A 230 -10.18 -42.77 15.00
CA THR A 230 -8.81 -42.29 15.16
C THR A 230 -8.20 -41.92 13.80
N LEU A 231 -8.29 -42.81 12.80
CA LEU A 231 -7.75 -42.58 11.47
C LEU A 231 -8.37 -41.33 10.80
N ILE A 232 -9.70 -41.19 10.86
CA ILE A 232 -10.42 -40.06 10.30
C ILE A 232 -10.01 -38.76 11.02
N ALA A 233 -9.99 -38.77 12.34
CA ALA A 233 -9.65 -37.60 13.14
C ALA A 233 -8.20 -37.12 12.86
N ASP A 234 -7.26 -38.05 12.76
CA ASP A 234 -5.87 -37.72 12.51
C ASP A 234 -5.64 -37.24 11.05
N LEU A 235 -6.25 -37.90 10.06
CA LEU A 235 -6.17 -37.49 8.65
C LEU A 235 -6.80 -36.10 8.43
N ASP A 236 -8.01 -35.91 8.87
CA ASP A 236 -8.72 -34.62 8.69
C ASP A 236 -8.08 -33.51 9.50
N GLY A 237 -7.61 -33.81 10.71
CA GLY A 237 -6.82 -32.89 11.53
C GLY A 237 -5.54 -32.46 10.83
N ALA A 238 -4.78 -33.40 10.27
CA ALA A 238 -3.58 -33.13 9.51
C ALA A 238 -3.82 -32.26 8.25
N ILE A 239 -4.88 -32.59 7.50
CA ILE A 239 -5.29 -31.85 6.30
C ILE A 239 -5.65 -30.40 6.67
N LEU A 240 -6.48 -30.21 7.70
CA LEU A 240 -6.95 -28.89 8.11
C LEU A 240 -5.79 -28.02 8.64
N LEU A 241 -4.90 -28.59 9.47
CA LEU A 241 -3.74 -27.87 9.98
C LEU A 241 -2.76 -27.49 8.89
N THR A 242 -2.45 -28.41 7.96
CA THR A 242 -1.57 -28.12 6.83
C THR A 242 -2.16 -27.08 5.89
N ALA A 243 -3.47 -27.17 5.61
CA ALA A 243 -4.17 -26.19 4.79
C ALA A 243 -4.21 -24.80 5.46
N ALA A 244 -4.35 -24.74 6.78
CA ALA A 244 -4.30 -23.48 7.53
C ALA A 244 -2.90 -22.89 7.50
N ALA A 245 -1.86 -23.70 7.71
CA ALA A 245 -0.45 -23.27 7.67
C ALA A 245 -0.07 -22.74 6.27
N ALA A 246 -0.46 -23.45 5.20
CA ALA A 246 -0.28 -23.00 3.82
C ALA A 246 -1.00 -21.69 3.51
N ALA A 247 -2.21 -21.50 4.07
CA ALA A 247 -2.95 -20.26 3.92
C ALA A 247 -2.26 -19.08 4.62
N VAL A 248 -1.71 -19.29 5.83
CA VAL A 248 -0.93 -18.28 6.56
C VAL A 248 0.33 -17.90 5.78
N LEU A 249 1.05 -18.88 5.25
CA LEU A 249 2.23 -18.64 4.41
C LEU A 249 1.86 -17.82 3.17
N ARG A 250 0.79 -18.19 2.47
CA ARG A 250 0.34 -17.44 1.30
C ARG A 250 -0.02 -15.99 1.64
N MET A 251 -0.71 -15.76 2.78
CA MET A 251 -1.01 -14.40 3.22
C MET A 251 0.25 -13.60 3.52
N ALA A 252 1.26 -14.21 4.14
CA ALA A 252 2.54 -13.56 4.41
C ALA A 252 3.26 -13.15 3.12
N ILE A 253 3.30 -14.03 2.11
CA ILE A 253 3.90 -13.76 0.79
C ILE A 253 3.17 -12.61 0.09
N VAL A 254 1.84 -12.66 0.03
CA VAL A 254 1.03 -11.61 -0.64
C VAL A 254 1.17 -10.25 0.07
N ALA A 255 1.27 -10.24 1.39
CA ALA A 255 1.50 -9.00 2.15
C ALA A 255 2.88 -8.40 1.82
N GLU A 256 3.93 -9.22 1.82
CA GLU A 256 5.29 -8.81 1.48
C GLU A 256 5.39 -8.26 0.05
N ASP A 257 4.73 -8.91 -0.92
CA ASP A 257 4.72 -8.44 -2.32
C ASP A 257 4.04 -7.05 -2.43
N ARG A 258 2.93 -6.85 -1.72
CA ARG A 258 2.25 -5.54 -1.68
C ARG A 258 3.12 -4.43 -1.08
N ASP A 259 3.81 -4.73 0.01
CA ASP A 259 4.70 -3.77 0.67
C ASP A 259 5.87 -3.40 -0.26
N ARG A 260 6.42 -4.38 -0.98
CA ARG A 260 7.47 -4.14 -2.00
C ARG A 260 6.99 -3.28 -3.15
N ASP A 261 5.78 -3.53 -3.66
CA ASP A 261 5.22 -2.74 -4.75
C ASP A 261 4.95 -1.30 -4.32
N GLN A 262 4.46 -1.08 -3.10
CA GLN A 262 4.29 0.27 -2.55
C GLN A 262 5.63 1.00 -2.39
N LEU A 263 6.67 0.31 -1.94
CA LEU A 263 8.02 0.90 -1.84
C LEU A 263 8.58 1.27 -3.22
N ARG A 264 8.38 0.43 -4.24
CA ARG A 264 8.79 0.73 -5.62
C ARG A 264 8.11 1.99 -6.15
N LEU A 265 6.79 2.09 -5.98
CA LEU A 265 6.05 3.28 -6.41
C LEU A 265 6.59 4.55 -5.74
N ARG A 266 6.87 4.52 -4.45
CA ARG A 266 7.47 5.68 -3.75
C ARG A 266 8.87 6.02 -4.24
N VAL A 267 9.69 5.02 -4.55
CA VAL A 267 11.03 5.25 -5.13
C VAL A 267 10.92 5.89 -6.51
N ASP A 268 10.01 5.40 -7.35
CA ASP A 268 9.76 5.96 -8.69
C ASP A 268 9.27 7.42 -8.62
N GLU A 269 8.37 7.73 -7.68
CA GLU A 269 7.91 9.10 -7.43
C GLU A 269 9.06 10.02 -7.00
N LEU A 270 9.92 9.58 -6.08
CA LEU A 270 11.08 10.34 -5.62
C LEU A 270 12.11 10.54 -6.75
N GLU A 271 12.38 9.51 -7.55
CA GLU A 271 13.29 9.62 -8.69
C GLU A 271 12.78 10.61 -9.75
N ASN A 272 11.46 10.58 -10.02
CA ASN A 272 10.85 11.51 -10.95
C ASN A 272 10.92 12.95 -10.41
N GLY A 273 10.66 13.17 -9.14
CA GLY A 273 10.86 14.47 -8.49
C GLY A 273 12.30 14.99 -8.63
N LEU A 274 13.29 14.14 -8.33
CA LEU A 274 14.70 14.49 -8.48
C LEU A 274 15.13 14.79 -9.92
N ARG A 275 14.52 14.13 -10.92
CA ARG A 275 14.78 14.43 -12.35
C ARG A 275 14.27 15.81 -12.72
N VAL A 276 13.08 16.17 -12.28
CA VAL A 276 12.50 17.50 -12.49
C VAL A 276 13.37 18.57 -11.84
N ASP A 277 13.78 18.38 -10.59
CA ASP A 277 14.66 19.31 -9.87
C ASP A 277 16.01 19.48 -10.54
N ARG A 278 16.62 18.39 -11.02
CA ARG A 278 17.89 18.47 -11.79
C ARG A 278 17.74 19.24 -13.08
N ALA A 279 16.67 19.03 -13.84
CA ALA A 279 16.39 19.76 -15.05
C ALA A 279 16.24 21.26 -14.75
N ARG A 280 15.53 21.61 -13.68
CA ARG A 280 15.36 23.00 -13.23
C ARG A 280 16.69 23.65 -12.81
N ILE A 281 17.51 22.96 -12.03
CA ILE A 281 18.84 23.44 -11.64
C ILE A 281 19.72 23.64 -12.89
N HIS A 282 19.65 22.75 -13.86
CA HIS A 282 20.42 22.88 -15.10
C HIS A 282 19.97 24.11 -15.90
N GLU A 283 18.68 24.38 -15.99
CA GLU A 283 18.11 25.55 -16.63
C GLU A 283 18.53 26.87 -15.95
N ILE A 284 18.43 26.89 -14.59
CA ILE A 284 18.90 28.02 -13.78
C ILE A 284 20.40 28.29 -14.05
N ASN A 285 21.24 27.27 -14.02
CA ASN A 285 22.68 27.42 -14.25
C ASN A 285 22.99 27.92 -15.67
N SER A 286 22.26 27.45 -16.67
CA SER A 286 22.39 27.93 -18.06
C SER A 286 22.03 29.41 -18.21
N THR A 287 20.93 29.83 -17.57
CA THR A 287 20.48 31.23 -17.55
C THR A 287 21.48 32.13 -16.83
N ILE A 288 22.00 31.70 -15.66
CA ILE A 288 23.07 32.43 -14.95
C ILE A 288 24.31 32.58 -15.82
N ALA A 289 24.74 31.52 -16.51
CA ALA A 289 25.90 31.58 -17.40
C ALA A 289 25.71 32.59 -18.54
N GLY A 290 24.49 32.66 -19.13
CA GLY A 290 24.09 33.63 -20.13
C GLY A 290 24.20 35.08 -19.61
N VAL A 291 23.63 35.36 -18.45
CA VAL A 291 23.70 36.67 -17.77
C VAL A 291 25.14 37.09 -17.49
N VAL A 292 25.96 36.20 -16.93
CA VAL A 292 27.36 36.45 -16.60
C VAL A 292 28.17 36.76 -17.86
N SER A 293 27.97 35.96 -18.93
CA SER A 293 28.69 36.15 -20.19
C SER A 293 28.33 37.49 -20.85
N ALA A 294 27.05 37.83 -20.92
CA ALA A 294 26.62 39.12 -21.50
C ALA A 294 27.08 40.31 -20.64
N SER A 295 27.02 40.22 -19.30
CA SER A 295 27.52 41.26 -18.39
C SER A 295 29.04 41.45 -18.50
N ARG A 296 29.79 40.36 -18.74
CA ARG A 296 31.23 40.42 -18.94
C ARG A 296 31.59 41.15 -20.23
N LEU A 297 30.92 40.82 -21.35
CA LEU A 297 31.10 41.50 -22.61
C LEU A 297 30.80 43.01 -22.53
N LEU A 298 29.76 43.40 -21.79
CA LEU A 298 29.41 44.80 -21.55
C LEU A 298 30.48 45.58 -20.77
N ARG A 299 31.28 44.94 -19.93
CA ARG A 299 32.32 45.56 -19.10
C ARG A 299 33.70 45.58 -19.74
N GLU A 300 34.07 44.53 -20.46
CA GLU A 300 35.43 44.34 -20.96
C GLU A 300 35.73 45.06 -22.30
N ASP A 301 34.70 45.47 -23.06
CA ASP A 301 34.87 46.13 -24.34
C ASP A 301 34.21 47.52 -24.36
N PRO A 302 34.95 48.60 -23.99
CA PRO A 302 34.44 49.98 -24.05
C PRO A 302 34.18 50.49 -25.47
N THR A 303 34.63 49.78 -26.50
CA THR A 303 34.49 50.17 -27.92
C THR A 303 33.22 49.57 -28.59
N ILE A 304 32.43 48.83 -27.85
CA ILE A 304 31.16 48.28 -28.36
C ILE A 304 30.25 49.42 -28.83
N GLY A 305 29.85 49.39 -30.09
CA GLY A 305 28.90 50.35 -30.65
C GLY A 305 27.58 50.38 -29.90
N SER A 306 26.94 51.53 -29.84
CA SER A 306 25.72 51.78 -29.04
C SER A 306 24.59 50.76 -29.30
N GLU A 307 24.45 50.31 -30.52
CA GLU A 307 23.42 49.34 -30.92
C GLU A 307 23.68 47.94 -30.34
N ARG A 308 24.93 47.49 -30.31
CA ARG A 308 25.33 46.20 -29.76
C ARG A 308 25.28 46.20 -28.22
N ARG A 309 25.57 47.35 -27.60
CA ARG A 309 25.44 47.54 -26.16
C ARG A 309 23.99 47.44 -25.70
N THR A 310 23.06 48.05 -26.43
CA THR A 310 21.62 47.96 -26.17
C THR A 310 21.09 46.54 -26.36
N LEU A 311 21.61 45.81 -27.34
CA LEU A 311 21.26 44.39 -27.54
C LEU A 311 21.70 43.50 -26.38
N LEU A 312 22.93 43.66 -25.88
CA LEU A 312 23.46 42.89 -24.75
C LEU A 312 22.73 43.23 -23.45
N ASP A 313 22.42 44.51 -23.22
CA ASP A 313 21.66 44.96 -22.03
C ASP A 313 20.23 44.38 -22.03
N ASN A 314 19.58 44.41 -23.17
CA ASN A 314 18.26 43.76 -23.35
C ASN A 314 18.33 42.25 -23.12
N MET A 315 19.41 41.58 -23.55
CA MET A 315 19.60 40.15 -23.32
C MET A 315 19.78 39.83 -21.84
N VAL A 316 20.57 40.63 -21.10
CA VAL A 316 20.73 40.49 -19.63
C VAL A 316 19.41 40.65 -18.93
N HIS A 317 18.61 41.65 -19.28
CA HIS A 317 17.31 41.88 -18.68
C HIS A 317 16.30 40.73 -18.97
N ALA A 318 16.34 40.19 -20.19
CA ALA A 318 15.50 39.04 -20.58
C ALA A 318 15.86 37.79 -19.78
N GLU A 319 17.16 37.49 -19.63
CA GLU A 319 17.63 36.33 -18.87
C GLU A 319 17.39 36.48 -17.36
N LEU A 320 17.53 37.69 -16.80
CA LEU A 320 17.16 37.98 -15.41
C LEU A 320 15.66 37.77 -15.17
N GLY A 321 14.81 38.22 -16.09
CA GLY A 321 13.38 37.96 -16.02
C GLY A 321 13.04 36.47 -16.08
N ARG A 322 13.80 35.70 -16.92
CA ARG A 322 13.67 34.23 -16.97
C ARG A 322 14.10 33.58 -15.67
N LEU A 323 15.20 34.02 -15.07
CA LEU A 323 15.69 33.52 -13.79
C LEU A 323 14.69 33.79 -12.66
N GLN A 324 14.12 34.99 -12.63
CA GLN A 324 13.08 35.33 -11.63
C GLN A 324 11.86 34.41 -11.76
N ARG A 325 11.41 34.09 -12.98
CA ARG A 325 10.31 33.13 -13.18
C ARG A 325 10.69 31.73 -12.70
N LEU A 326 11.88 31.24 -13.05
CA LEU A 326 12.34 29.90 -12.62
C LEU A 326 12.50 29.78 -11.10
N LEU A 327 12.80 30.88 -10.41
CA LEU A 327 12.90 30.91 -8.94
C LEU A 327 11.53 31.05 -8.26
N ASN A 328 10.61 31.80 -8.87
CA ASN A 328 9.30 32.10 -8.32
C ASN A 328 8.20 31.12 -8.73
N GLU A 329 8.46 30.18 -9.69
CA GLU A 329 7.50 29.11 -9.97
C GLU A 329 7.44 28.16 -8.78
N PRO A 330 6.35 28.17 -7.98
CA PRO A 330 6.13 27.12 -7.02
C PRO A 330 5.93 25.81 -7.77
N VAL A 331 6.66 24.78 -7.39
CA VAL A 331 6.49 23.43 -7.93
C VAL A 331 5.09 22.97 -7.56
N GLY A 332 4.16 23.00 -8.55
CA GLY A 332 2.83 22.43 -8.39
C GLY A 332 1.82 23.34 -7.67
N ALA A 333 1.75 24.63 -8.01
CA ALA A 333 0.60 25.44 -7.60
C ALA A 333 -0.67 24.83 -8.23
N THR A 334 -1.51 24.28 -7.39
CA THR A 334 -2.82 23.75 -7.79
C THR A 334 -3.73 24.91 -8.21
N PRO A 335 -4.50 24.77 -9.30
CA PRO A 335 -5.51 25.74 -9.65
C PRO A 335 -6.43 26.01 -8.44
N ALA A 336 -6.58 27.27 -8.09
CA ALA A 336 -7.43 27.71 -7.00
C ALA A 336 -8.56 28.60 -7.55
N VAL A 337 -9.59 28.81 -6.75
CA VAL A 337 -10.63 29.81 -7.07
C VAL A 337 -10.06 31.19 -6.80
N VAL A 338 -9.92 32.00 -7.84
CA VAL A 338 -9.39 33.37 -7.80
C VAL A 338 -10.53 34.36 -7.88
N ASP A 339 -10.60 35.27 -6.94
CA ASP A 339 -11.47 36.44 -7.02
C ASP A 339 -10.82 37.49 -7.92
N LEU A 340 -11.48 37.80 -9.05
CA LEU A 340 -10.94 38.75 -10.02
C LEU A 340 -11.01 40.21 -9.52
N ASP A 341 -11.98 40.53 -8.68
CA ASP A 341 -12.10 41.89 -8.17
C ASP A 341 -10.95 42.23 -7.22
N ASP A 342 -10.55 41.29 -6.35
CA ASP A 342 -9.38 41.46 -5.50
C ASP A 342 -8.08 41.60 -6.33
N THR A 343 -7.92 40.76 -7.36
CA THR A 343 -6.73 40.78 -8.22
C THR A 343 -6.65 42.05 -9.05
N ILE A 344 -7.74 42.44 -9.71
CA ILE A 344 -7.79 43.64 -10.53
C ILE A 344 -7.63 44.89 -9.67
N GLY A 345 -8.31 44.95 -8.50
CA GLY A 345 -8.22 46.07 -7.58
C GLY A 345 -6.82 46.40 -7.15
N ASN A 346 -6.03 45.35 -6.78
CA ASN A 346 -4.62 45.50 -6.42
C ASN A 346 -3.75 46.02 -7.56
N LEU A 347 -3.99 45.52 -8.78
CA LEU A 347 -3.25 45.95 -9.98
C LEU A 347 -3.61 47.38 -10.40
N VAL A 348 -4.87 47.76 -10.30
CA VAL A 348 -5.33 49.14 -10.56
C VAL A 348 -4.70 50.14 -9.62
N LEU A 349 -4.68 49.84 -8.29
CA LEU A 349 -3.97 50.65 -7.28
C LEU A 349 -2.48 50.82 -7.61
N ALA A 350 -1.82 49.74 -8.05
CA ALA A 350 -0.41 49.79 -8.45
C ALA A 350 -0.19 50.66 -9.71
N GLN A 351 -1.12 50.67 -10.69
CA GLN A 351 -1.04 51.49 -11.88
C GLN A 351 -1.33 52.98 -11.55
N GLU A 352 -2.30 53.26 -10.69
CA GLU A 352 -2.60 54.61 -10.21
C GLU A 352 -1.40 55.22 -9.44
N ALA A 353 -0.73 54.42 -8.60
CA ALA A 353 0.50 54.84 -7.91
C ALA A 353 1.63 55.25 -8.90
N ARG A 354 1.63 54.68 -10.12
CA ARG A 354 2.58 55.03 -11.21
C ARG A 354 2.09 56.20 -12.06
N GLY A 355 0.91 56.79 -11.74
CA GLY A 355 0.35 57.92 -12.46
C GLY A 355 -0.54 57.56 -13.65
N ASN A 356 -0.84 56.27 -13.88
CA ASN A 356 -1.71 55.81 -14.96
C ASN A 356 -3.16 55.83 -14.49
N ARG A 357 -4.09 56.22 -15.37
CA ARG A 357 -5.53 56.17 -15.08
C ARG A 357 -6.14 54.88 -15.59
N VAL A 358 -6.76 54.11 -14.67
CA VAL A 358 -7.45 52.87 -15.02
C VAL A 358 -8.87 52.93 -14.48
N THR A 359 -9.82 52.77 -15.40
CA THR A 359 -11.26 52.75 -15.05
C THR A 359 -11.75 51.31 -15.04
N TRP A 360 -12.29 50.82 -13.94
CA TRP A 360 -12.89 49.50 -13.82
C TRP A 360 -14.03 49.51 -12.80
N LEU A 361 -14.90 48.49 -12.88
CA LEU A 361 -15.99 48.27 -11.93
C LEU A 361 -15.95 46.82 -11.45
N PRO A 362 -16.13 46.56 -10.15
CA PRO A 362 -16.23 45.21 -9.60
C PRO A 362 -17.32 44.39 -10.28
N SER A 363 -17.04 43.12 -10.54
CA SER A 363 -17.91 42.22 -11.27
C SER A 363 -18.44 41.05 -10.43
N GLY A 364 -17.83 40.75 -9.31
CA GLY A 364 -18.06 39.54 -8.50
C GLY A 364 -17.65 38.25 -9.20
N ALA A 365 -16.88 38.33 -10.28
CA ALA A 365 -16.51 37.16 -11.08
C ALA A 365 -15.34 36.40 -10.45
N ARG A 366 -15.44 35.06 -10.49
CA ARG A 366 -14.43 34.14 -9.96
C ARG A 366 -14.00 33.15 -11.02
N VAL A 367 -12.69 32.84 -11.08
CA VAL A 367 -12.10 31.95 -12.07
C VAL A 367 -11.31 30.84 -11.37
N THR A 368 -11.16 29.70 -12.06
CA THR A 368 -10.32 28.59 -11.61
C THR A 368 -8.99 28.64 -12.35
N ALA A 369 -7.96 29.18 -11.71
CA ALA A 369 -6.63 29.31 -12.25
C ALA A 369 -5.60 29.45 -11.12
N GLU A 370 -4.32 29.52 -11.47
CA GLU A 370 -3.28 29.91 -10.52
C GLU A 370 -3.33 31.42 -10.25
N PRO A 371 -3.42 31.89 -8.97
CA PRO A 371 -3.58 33.31 -8.64
C PRO A 371 -2.48 34.20 -9.23
N ASP A 372 -1.22 33.74 -9.14
CA ASP A 372 -0.05 34.48 -9.66
C ASP A 372 -0.06 34.58 -11.19
N ALA A 373 -0.52 33.53 -11.89
CA ALA A 373 -0.65 33.55 -13.33
C ALA A 373 -1.71 34.55 -13.81
N VAL A 374 -2.85 34.61 -13.13
CA VAL A 374 -3.91 35.60 -13.43
C VAL A 374 -3.40 37.02 -13.20
N ALA A 375 -2.74 37.26 -12.05
CA ALA A 375 -2.17 38.57 -11.74
C ALA A 375 -1.09 38.99 -12.76
N GLU A 376 -0.21 38.06 -13.18
CA GLU A 376 0.84 38.36 -14.16
C GLU A 376 0.28 38.68 -15.55
N VAL A 377 -0.69 37.89 -16.03
CA VAL A 377 -1.37 38.15 -17.31
C VAL A 377 -2.01 39.55 -17.31
N LEU A 378 -2.76 39.89 -16.27
CA LEU A 378 -3.41 41.19 -16.18
C LEU A 378 -2.41 42.33 -16.02
N ASN A 379 -1.35 42.14 -15.26
CA ASN A 379 -0.28 43.13 -15.14
C ASN A 379 0.41 43.42 -16.49
N ILE A 380 0.72 42.38 -17.28
CA ILE A 380 1.27 42.51 -18.61
C ILE A 380 0.34 43.32 -19.53
N LEU A 381 -0.95 43.07 -19.49
CA LEU A 381 -1.94 43.78 -20.30
C LEU A 381 -2.07 45.25 -19.89
N LEU A 382 -2.10 45.53 -18.58
CA LEU A 382 -2.15 46.90 -18.04
C LEU A 382 -0.88 47.68 -18.31
N ASP A 383 0.28 47.06 -18.16
CA ASP A 383 1.59 47.66 -18.52
C ASP A 383 1.69 47.99 -20.03
N ASN A 384 1.13 47.10 -20.88
CA ASN A 384 1.07 47.38 -22.31
C ASN A 384 0.15 48.56 -22.63
N ALA A 385 -1.03 48.63 -22.01
CA ALA A 385 -1.92 49.75 -22.14
C ALA A 385 -1.28 51.07 -21.67
N ALA A 386 -0.56 51.04 -20.54
CA ALA A 386 0.15 52.21 -20.00
C ALA A 386 1.33 52.66 -20.93
N LYS A 387 2.04 51.74 -21.57
CA LYS A 387 3.20 52.04 -22.46
C LYS A 387 2.79 52.49 -23.85
N HIS A 388 1.70 51.99 -24.38
CA HIS A 388 1.31 52.15 -25.78
C HIS A 388 -0.01 52.88 -25.93
N GLY A 389 -0.85 52.97 -24.89
CA GLY A 389 -2.03 53.78 -24.81
C GLY A 389 -1.73 55.27 -24.65
N SER A 390 -2.76 56.11 -24.63
CA SER A 390 -2.58 57.55 -24.40
C SER A 390 -2.66 57.90 -22.90
N SER A 391 -3.79 57.90 -22.30
CA SER A 391 -3.91 58.26 -20.87
C SER A 391 -4.98 57.44 -20.10
N ASP A 392 -5.90 56.85 -20.80
CA ASP A 392 -7.04 56.20 -20.18
C ASP A 392 -7.11 54.71 -20.59
N THR A 393 -7.03 53.85 -19.59
CA THR A 393 -7.22 52.41 -19.75
C THR A 393 -8.53 51.98 -19.10
N SER A 394 -9.30 51.13 -19.73
CA SER A 394 -10.51 50.56 -19.16
C SER A 394 -10.40 49.05 -19.03
N VAL A 395 -10.85 48.53 -17.89
CA VAL A 395 -10.95 47.09 -17.62
C VAL A 395 -12.42 46.72 -17.41
N THR A 396 -12.92 45.78 -18.18
CA THR A 396 -14.27 45.24 -18.02
C THR A 396 -14.24 43.73 -17.91
N VAL A 397 -15.03 43.17 -17.01
CA VAL A 397 -15.13 41.70 -16.81
C VAL A 397 -16.50 41.25 -17.32
N LYS A 398 -16.55 40.17 -18.08
CA LYS A 398 -17.78 39.60 -18.66
C LYS A 398 -17.77 38.08 -18.52
N SER A 399 -18.87 37.51 -18.09
CA SER A 399 -19.08 36.07 -18.13
C SER A 399 -19.60 35.65 -19.50
N VAL A 400 -18.92 34.72 -20.15
CA VAL A 400 -19.24 34.23 -21.50
C VAL A 400 -19.20 32.71 -21.50
N ALA A 401 -20.34 32.06 -21.58
CA ALA A 401 -20.47 30.61 -21.49
C ALA A 401 -19.75 30.03 -20.25
N ASP A 402 -18.72 29.21 -20.46
CA ASP A 402 -17.93 28.55 -19.38
C ASP A 402 -16.66 29.34 -18.99
N ALA A 403 -16.49 30.56 -19.48
CA ALA A 403 -15.32 31.38 -19.21
C ALA A 403 -15.69 32.78 -18.70
N VAL A 404 -14.76 33.39 -17.98
CA VAL A 404 -14.82 34.81 -17.62
C VAL A 404 -13.77 35.53 -18.45
N GLU A 405 -14.20 36.51 -19.23
CA GLU A 405 -13.35 37.38 -20.04
C GLU A 405 -13.02 38.68 -19.29
N VAL A 406 -11.72 38.92 -19.12
CA VAL A 406 -11.21 40.23 -18.70
C VAL A 406 -10.77 40.98 -19.96
N VAL A 407 -11.41 42.11 -20.22
CA VAL A 407 -11.20 42.96 -21.40
C VAL A 407 -10.44 44.21 -20.97
N VAL A 408 -9.21 44.36 -21.46
CA VAL A 408 -8.36 45.54 -21.23
C VAL A 408 -8.31 46.34 -22.51
N SER A 409 -8.78 47.61 -22.49
CA SER A 409 -8.81 48.49 -23.64
C SER A 409 -8.08 49.79 -23.35
N ASP A 410 -7.25 50.20 -24.28
CA ASP A 410 -6.59 51.54 -24.30
C ASP A 410 -7.14 52.39 -25.42
N ASP A 411 -6.87 53.70 -25.36
CA ASP A 411 -7.24 54.70 -26.36
C ASP A 411 -6.03 55.16 -27.22
N GLY A 412 -4.98 54.36 -27.29
CA GLY A 412 -3.77 54.60 -28.03
C GLY A 412 -3.92 54.56 -29.56
N PRO A 413 -2.78 54.54 -30.30
CA PRO A 413 -2.79 54.53 -31.76
C PRO A 413 -3.23 53.19 -32.36
N GLY A 414 -3.48 52.17 -31.51
CA GLY A 414 -3.82 50.83 -31.96
C GLY A 414 -2.60 50.02 -32.48
N ILE A 415 -2.89 48.87 -33.06
CA ILE A 415 -1.90 47.92 -33.55
C ILE A 415 -1.92 47.90 -35.08
N ALA A 416 -0.72 48.09 -35.68
CA ALA A 416 -0.58 48.08 -37.13
C ALA A 416 -1.02 46.73 -37.73
N PRO A 417 -1.72 46.72 -38.87
CA PRO A 417 -2.28 45.50 -39.47
C PRO A 417 -1.21 44.39 -39.68
N GLU A 418 -0.01 44.78 -40.03
CA GLU A 418 1.12 43.88 -40.33
C GLU A 418 1.59 43.15 -39.04
N LEU A 419 1.45 43.78 -37.89
CA LEU A 419 1.85 43.21 -36.59
C LEU A 419 0.82 42.29 -35.99
N ARG A 420 -0.47 42.39 -36.35
CA ARG A 420 -1.56 41.65 -35.73
C ARG A 420 -1.39 40.14 -35.85
N GLN A 421 -0.87 39.64 -36.98
CA GLN A 421 -0.67 38.21 -37.23
C GLN A 421 0.44 37.60 -36.35
N HIS A 422 1.46 38.39 -36.01
CA HIS A 422 2.63 37.97 -35.25
C HIS A 422 2.66 38.52 -33.82
N LEU A 423 1.60 39.18 -33.38
CA LEU A 423 1.53 39.95 -32.13
C LEU A 423 1.91 39.13 -30.87
N PHE A 424 1.58 37.86 -30.88
CA PHE A 424 1.81 36.93 -29.76
C PHE A 424 3.07 36.07 -29.97
N GLU A 425 3.85 36.29 -31.02
CA GLU A 425 5.11 35.59 -31.23
C GLU A 425 6.22 36.22 -30.39
N TRP A 426 7.21 35.41 -30.04
CA TRP A 426 8.34 35.84 -29.23
C TRP A 426 9.14 36.95 -29.94
N GLY A 427 9.37 38.08 -29.24
CA GLY A 427 10.14 39.21 -29.79
C GLY A 427 9.38 40.08 -30.80
N SER A 428 8.08 39.85 -31.00
CA SER A 428 7.23 40.67 -31.90
C SER A 428 7.07 42.08 -31.34
N ARG A 429 7.52 43.07 -32.11
CA ARG A 429 7.47 44.50 -31.75
C ARG A 429 7.25 45.40 -32.94
N GLY A 430 6.52 46.49 -32.73
CA GLY A 430 6.38 47.53 -33.72
C GLY A 430 7.61 48.49 -33.78
N PRO A 431 7.77 49.22 -34.86
CA PRO A 431 8.95 50.09 -35.07
C PRO A 431 9.07 51.24 -34.03
N ARG A 432 8.01 51.54 -33.28
CA ARG A 432 8.01 52.55 -32.20
C ARG A 432 7.96 51.94 -30.80
N SER A 433 8.01 50.63 -30.66
CA SER A 433 7.94 49.96 -29.36
C SER A 433 9.29 50.03 -28.64
N ARG A 434 9.31 50.51 -27.39
CA ARG A 434 10.47 50.50 -26.48
C ARG A 434 10.59 49.21 -25.67
N GLY A 435 9.68 48.26 -25.82
CA GLY A 435 9.67 46.98 -25.11
C GLY A 435 10.37 45.86 -25.87
N GLN A 436 10.58 44.72 -25.18
CA GLN A 436 11.27 43.54 -25.74
C GLN A 436 10.35 42.67 -26.64
N GLY A 437 9.06 42.92 -26.70
CA GLY A 437 8.09 42.13 -27.47
C GLY A 437 7.78 40.73 -26.86
N ILE A 438 8.12 40.49 -25.59
CA ILE A 438 8.01 39.16 -24.95
C ILE A 438 6.75 39.08 -24.11
N GLY A 439 6.23 40.19 -23.56
CA GLY A 439 5.14 40.19 -22.59
C GLY A 439 3.85 39.52 -23.11
N LEU A 440 3.39 39.85 -24.30
CA LEU A 440 2.17 39.28 -24.87
C LEU A 440 2.32 37.79 -25.19
N HIS A 441 3.50 37.32 -25.54
CA HIS A 441 3.79 35.90 -25.71
C HIS A 441 3.63 35.17 -24.37
N ILE A 442 4.25 35.70 -23.29
CA ILE A 442 4.13 35.14 -21.94
C ILE A 442 2.67 35.13 -21.47
N ALA A 443 1.96 36.22 -21.62
CA ALA A 443 0.55 36.31 -21.22
C ALA A 443 -0.32 35.27 -21.95
N ARG A 444 -0.08 35.04 -23.25
CA ARG A 444 -0.77 34.01 -24.02
C ARG A 444 -0.45 32.61 -23.56
N ASP A 445 0.82 32.31 -23.30
CA ASP A 445 1.27 30.99 -22.80
C ASP A 445 0.71 30.69 -21.42
N LEU A 446 0.76 31.66 -20.48
CA LEU A 446 0.17 31.54 -19.15
C LEU A 446 -1.34 31.28 -19.20
N THR A 447 -2.07 32.06 -20.02
CA THR A 447 -3.52 31.87 -20.15
C THR A 447 -3.86 30.50 -20.73
N ALA A 448 -3.12 30.02 -21.74
CA ALA A 448 -3.33 28.73 -22.38
C ALA A 448 -3.04 27.55 -21.44
N ARG A 449 -2.01 27.63 -20.60
CA ARG A 449 -1.67 26.59 -19.60
C ARG A 449 -2.80 26.37 -18.59
N HIS A 450 -3.57 27.42 -18.29
CA HIS A 450 -4.72 27.35 -17.38
C HIS A 450 -6.07 27.15 -18.09
N GLY A 451 -6.04 26.61 -19.32
CA GLY A 451 -7.26 26.30 -20.09
C GLY A 451 -8.03 27.52 -20.59
N GLY A 452 -7.39 28.69 -20.55
CA GLY A 452 -7.93 29.95 -21.04
C GLY A 452 -7.38 30.35 -22.41
N TYR A 453 -7.59 31.61 -22.79
CA TYR A 453 -7.11 32.18 -24.06
C TYR A 453 -6.83 33.67 -23.94
N LEU A 454 -5.89 34.17 -24.78
CA LEU A 454 -5.63 35.58 -24.96
C LEU A 454 -5.81 35.93 -26.43
N ARG A 455 -6.60 36.96 -26.72
CA ARG A 455 -6.86 37.44 -28.08
C ARG A 455 -6.91 38.98 -28.19
N LEU A 456 -6.59 39.46 -29.33
CA LEU A 456 -6.86 40.86 -29.72
C LEU A 456 -8.27 40.94 -30.29
N ARG A 457 -9.08 41.92 -29.83
CA ARG A 457 -10.39 42.19 -30.41
C ARG A 457 -10.21 43.02 -31.66
N GLU A 458 -10.76 42.57 -32.78
CA GLU A 458 -10.80 43.31 -34.03
C GLU A 458 -11.88 44.37 -34.07
N GLY A 459 -11.70 45.43 -34.84
CA GLY A 459 -12.75 46.44 -35.10
C GLY A 459 -12.80 47.64 -34.15
N THR A 460 -11.79 47.83 -33.28
CA THR A 460 -11.69 49.09 -32.50
C THR A 460 -11.21 50.24 -33.40
N VAL A 461 -11.99 51.30 -33.40
CA VAL A 461 -11.69 52.50 -34.23
C VAL A 461 -10.47 53.28 -33.73
N ARG A 462 -10.16 53.16 -32.42
CA ARG A 462 -9.02 53.74 -31.72
C ARG A 462 -8.55 52.79 -30.65
N GLY A 463 -7.23 52.76 -30.40
CA GLY A 463 -6.61 51.94 -29.36
C GLY A 463 -6.50 50.44 -29.64
N ALA A 464 -6.07 49.68 -28.66
CA ALA A 464 -6.06 48.22 -28.69
C ALA A 464 -6.96 47.66 -27.60
N THR A 465 -7.58 46.51 -27.87
CA THR A 465 -8.43 45.82 -26.91
C THR A 465 -8.00 44.38 -26.82
N PHE A 466 -7.43 43.98 -25.68
CA PHE A 466 -7.06 42.61 -25.38
C PHE A 466 -8.14 41.94 -24.56
N VAL A 467 -8.37 40.64 -24.83
CA VAL A 467 -9.35 39.83 -24.13
C VAL A 467 -8.61 38.61 -23.59
N ALA A 468 -8.50 38.53 -22.27
CA ALA A 468 -8.02 37.36 -21.56
C ALA A 468 -9.19 36.56 -21.01
N GLY A 469 -9.38 35.32 -21.44
CA GLY A 469 -10.42 34.42 -20.98
C GLY A 469 -9.85 33.39 -20.01
N PHE A 470 -10.50 33.16 -18.86
CA PHE A 470 -10.16 32.15 -17.89
C PHE A 470 -11.36 31.25 -17.61
N PRO A 471 -11.18 29.97 -17.26
CA PRO A 471 -12.28 29.08 -16.90
C PRO A 471 -13.08 29.64 -15.70
N MET A 472 -14.42 29.66 -15.80
CA MET A 472 -15.28 30.10 -14.73
C MET A 472 -15.22 29.13 -13.56
N ALA A 473 -15.09 29.62 -12.32
CA ALA A 473 -15.17 28.80 -11.11
C ALA A 473 -16.57 28.21 -10.97
N ARG A 474 -16.65 26.88 -10.77
CA ARG A 474 -17.90 26.17 -10.54
C ARG A 474 -18.27 26.21 -9.06
N ARG A 475 -19.57 26.16 -8.76
CA ARG A 475 -20.13 26.20 -7.38
C ARG A 475 -19.73 24.99 -6.50
N GLY A 476 -18.68 24.28 -6.74
CA GLY A 476 -18.14 23.16 -5.97
C GLY A 476 -16.63 23.24 -5.81
N ASP A 477 -15.98 24.23 -6.46
CA ASP A 477 -14.52 24.34 -6.44
C ASP A 477 -13.98 24.99 -5.15
N ASP A 478 -14.86 25.50 -4.27
CA ASP A 478 -14.52 26.11 -2.98
C ASP A 478 -14.25 25.09 -1.84
N GLU A 479 -14.47 23.79 -2.06
CA GLU A 479 -14.23 22.77 -1.03
C GLU A 479 -12.77 22.36 -1.04
N PRO A 480 -11.99 22.62 0.04
CA PRO A 480 -10.60 22.22 0.09
C PRO A 480 -10.52 20.69 0.00
N ALA A 481 -9.70 20.18 -0.92
CA ALA A 481 -9.40 18.76 -1.10
C ALA A 481 -8.62 18.15 0.08
N HIS A 482 -9.14 18.31 1.29
CA HIS A 482 -8.65 17.68 2.51
C HIS A 482 -9.79 16.96 3.19
N LEU A 483 -10.13 15.75 2.70
CA LEU A 483 -10.75 14.66 3.45
C LEU A 483 -11.09 13.51 2.47
N ALA A 484 -10.07 12.79 2.02
CA ALA A 484 -10.26 11.42 1.54
C ALA A 484 -9.01 10.59 1.86
#